data_28490837b8b8015e6d8ddb0aaf3f27b6
#
_entry.id   28490837b8b8015e6d8ddb0aaf3f27b6
#
_cell.length_a   1.000
_cell.length_b   1.000
_cell.length_c   1.000
_cell.angle_alpha   90.00
_cell.angle_beta   90.00
_cell.angle_gamma   90.00
#
_symmetry.space_group_name_H-M   'P 1'
#
loop_
_entity.id
_entity.type
_entity.pdbx_description
1 polymer ?
#
loop_
_entity_poly.entity_id
_entity_poly.type
_entity_poly.pdbx_seq_one_letter_code
_entity_poly.pdbx_strand_id
1 'polypeptide(L)'
;VIVISTVIDNILREKYDRTDAHLIYNGVNKPVPAKDDSYIRSLGLTPRRYVLAVGRFVEEKGFDLLIKAFARISDSNCKLVIAGDADHEDHYSVSLKRLAEEHHVVLTGFVRGAKLNELFSHARLFVLPSFHEGLPIVLLEALSYRLPVLVSDIPANRLACLDAFDFFVTGNIGSLEERLSCKLEGEMEERHYDLSPYNWDYIASQVDSVYRLAKKPR
;
A
#
# COMPACT_ATOMS: atom_id res chain seq x y z
N VAL A 1 7.02 1.12 -26.55
CA VAL A 1 6.94 0.39 -25.26
C VAL A 1 5.97 1.13 -24.35
N ILE A 2 5.19 0.38 -23.53
CA ILE A 2 4.37 0.95 -22.45
C ILE A 2 5.07 0.60 -21.13
N VAL A 3 5.17 1.58 -20.23
CA VAL A 3 5.69 1.44 -18.86
C VAL A 3 4.62 1.87 -17.87
N ILE A 4 4.60 1.23 -16.69
CA ILE A 4 3.53 1.39 -15.71
C ILE A 4 3.89 2.33 -14.55
N SER A 5 5.11 2.86 -14.51
CA SER A 5 5.53 3.80 -13.47
C SER A 5 6.66 4.71 -13.97
N THR A 6 6.77 5.87 -13.34
CA THR A 6 7.86 6.81 -13.55
C THR A 6 9.22 6.21 -13.19
N VAL A 7 9.26 5.30 -12.21
CA VAL A 7 10.50 4.60 -11.83
C VAL A 7 11.02 3.76 -13.00
N ILE A 8 10.13 2.98 -13.66
CA ILE A 8 10.52 2.17 -14.83
C ILE A 8 10.87 3.07 -16.01
N ASP A 9 10.13 4.15 -16.25
CA ASP A 9 10.44 5.11 -17.33
C ASP A 9 11.83 5.71 -17.16
N ASN A 10 12.17 6.15 -15.95
CA ASN A 10 13.50 6.68 -15.63
C ASN A 10 14.60 5.64 -15.84
N ILE A 11 14.39 4.39 -15.43
CA ILE A 11 15.34 3.29 -15.67
C ILE A 11 15.58 3.11 -17.19
N LEU A 12 14.52 3.15 -18.00
CA LEU A 12 14.66 3.03 -19.46
C LEU A 12 15.44 4.19 -20.05
N ARG A 13 15.20 5.41 -19.58
CA ARG A 13 15.93 6.61 -20.04
C ARG A 13 17.39 6.58 -19.62
N GLU A 14 17.66 6.34 -18.35
CA GLU A 14 19.00 6.49 -17.77
C GLU A 14 19.94 5.32 -18.11
N LYS A 15 19.40 4.08 -18.09
CA LYS A 15 20.25 2.89 -18.32
C LYS A 15 20.25 2.37 -19.75
N TYR A 16 19.20 2.66 -20.52
CA TYR A 16 19.00 2.07 -21.84
C TYR A 16 18.85 3.13 -22.95
N ASP A 17 18.99 4.42 -22.61
CA ASP A 17 18.85 5.57 -23.52
C ASP A 17 17.54 5.49 -24.35
N ARG A 18 16.46 4.98 -23.73
CA ARG A 18 15.16 4.83 -24.38
C ARG A 18 14.20 5.93 -23.95
N THR A 19 13.81 6.76 -24.92
CA THR A 19 12.87 7.88 -24.72
C THR A 19 11.53 7.66 -25.42
N ASP A 20 11.32 6.48 -26.02
CA ASP A 20 10.13 6.10 -26.80
C ASP A 20 9.06 5.36 -25.96
N ALA A 21 9.22 5.35 -24.66
CA ALA A 21 8.26 4.73 -23.77
C ALA A 21 7.03 5.65 -23.51
N HIS A 22 5.86 5.04 -23.47
CA HIS A 22 4.60 5.69 -23.06
C HIS A 22 4.32 5.30 -21.62
N LEU A 23 4.29 6.28 -20.72
CA LEU A 23 3.91 6.07 -19.33
C LEU A 23 2.39 5.93 -19.25
N ILE A 24 1.92 4.74 -18.94
CA ILE A 24 0.51 4.43 -18.71
C ILE A 24 0.43 3.62 -17.42
N TYR A 25 -0.14 4.19 -16.38
CA TYR A 25 -0.26 3.55 -15.08
C TYR A 25 -1.18 2.33 -15.11
N ASN A 26 -1.05 1.46 -14.11
CA ASN A 26 -2.11 0.49 -13.82
C ASN A 26 -3.27 1.20 -13.13
N GLY A 27 -4.47 0.72 -13.39
CA GLY A 27 -5.67 1.24 -12.75
C GLY A 27 -5.93 0.62 -11.39
N VAL A 28 -6.79 1.30 -10.64
CA VAL A 28 -7.40 0.79 -9.42
C VAL A 28 -8.89 0.60 -9.62
N ASN A 29 -9.42 -0.50 -9.08
CA ASN A 29 -10.86 -0.74 -9.10
C ASN A 29 -11.59 0.21 -8.16
N LYS A 30 -12.86 0.51 -8.48
CA LYS A 30 -13.72 1.22 -7.54
C LYS A 30 -13.83 0.39 -6.26
N PRO A 31 -13.76 1.02 -5.08
CA PRO A 31 -13.89 0.31 -3.82
C PRO A 31 -15.26 -0.31 -3.69
N VAL A 32 -15.34 -1.44 -3.00
CA VAL A 32 -16.59 -2.08 -2.59
C VAL A 32 -16.66 -2.02 -1.06
N PRO A 33 -17.14 -0.89 -0.48
CA PRO A 33 -17.16 -0.73 0.96
C PRO A 33 -18.04 -1.82 1.61
N ALA A 34 -17.46 -2.52 2.59
CA ALA A 34 -18.19 -3.50 3.37
C ALA A 34 -19.00 -2.82 4.46
N LYS A 35 -20.29 -3.20 4.58
CA LYS A 35 -21.14 -2.79 5.70
C LYS A 35 -21.04 -3.77 6.87
N ASP A 36 -20.74 -5.03 6.56
CA ASP A 36 -20.52 -6.10 7.53
C ASP A 36 -19.10 -5.99 8.11
N ASP A 37 -18.94 -6.37 9.38
CA ASP A 37 -17.68 -6.40 10.12
C ASP A 37 -17.41 -7.79 10.75
N SER A 38 -18.13 -8.82 10.29
CA SER A 38 -18.06 -10.17 10.84
C SER A 38 -16.68 -10.80 10.71
N TYR A 39 -16.01 -10.58 9.57
CA TYR A 39 -14.67 -11.11 9.35
C TYR A 39 -13.64 -10.44 10.27
N ILE A 40 -13.61 -9.10 10.36
CA ILE A 40 -12.66 -8.44 11.25
C ILE A 40 -12.93 -8.79 12.71
N ARG A 41 -14.20 -8.95 13.14
CA ARG A 41 -14.53 -9.43 14.48
C ARG A 41 -14.05 -10.85 14.74
N SER A 42 -14.11 -11.73 13.75
CA SER A 42 -13.57 -13.10 13.87
C SER A 42 -12.05 -13.12 14.10
N LEU A 43 -11.35 -12.05 13.72
CA LEU A 43 -9.92 -11.82 13.97
C LEU A 43 -9.69 -11.08 15.31
N GLY A 44 -10.73 -10.82 16.10
CA GLY A 44 -10.66 -10.05 17.34
C GLY A 44 -10.35 -8.56 17.10
N LEU A 45 -10.71 -8.03 15.93
CA LEU A 45 -10.54 -6.61 15.58
C LEU A 45 -11.83 -5.83 15.85
N THR A 46 -11.66 -4.52 15.98
CA THR A 46 -12.77 -3.56 16.12
C THR A 46 -12.66 -2.53 15.00
N PRO A 47 -13.77 -2.14 14.33
CA PRO A 47 -13.75 -1.10 13.32
C PRO A 47 -13.05 0.17 13.79
N ARG A 48 -12.21 0.74 12.94
CA ARG A 48 -11.43 1.96 13.20
C ARG A 48 -10.43 1.86 14.37
N ARG A 49 -10.10 0.64 14.81
CA ARG A 49 -9.16 0.34 15.89
C ARG A 49 -8.01 -0.58 15.45
N TYR A 50 -7.61 -0.48 14.19
CA TYR A 50 -6.44 -1.18 13.70
C TYR A 50 -5.75 -0.44 12.55
N VAL A 51 -4.44 -0.63 12.50
CA VAL A 51 -3.56 -0.26 11.40
C VAL A 51 -3.48 -1.44 10.45
N LEU A 52 -3.65 -1.21 9.15
CA LEU A 52 -3.61 -2.24 8.11
C LEU A 52 -2.36 -2.08 7.26
N ALA A 53 -1.65 -3.18 7.04
CA ALA A 53 -0.67 -3.33 5.97
C ALA A 53 -1.02 -4.55 5.13
N VAL A 54 -0.75 -4.50 3.82
CA VAL A 54 -1.11 -5.58 2.89
C VAL A 54 0.04 -5.85 1.92
N GLY A 55 0.44 -7.11 1.78
CA GLY A 55 1.47 -7.50 0.83
C GLY A 55 2.06 -8.87 1.08
N ARG A 56 2.95 -9.31 0.20
CA ARG A 56 3.72 -10.54 0.36
C ARG A 56 4.78 -10.39 1.47
N PHE A 57 5.06 -11.47 2.17
CA PHE A 57 6.10 -11.50 3.20
C PHE A 57 7.47 -11.67 2.56
N VAL A 58 7.99 -10.55 2.04
CA VAL A 58 9.32 -10.41 1.46
C VAL A 58 10.02 -9.20 2.08
N GLU A 59 11.34 -9.26 2.20
CA GLU A 59 12.15 -8.27 2.92
C GLU A 59 11.90 -6.83 2.42
N GLU A 60 11.74 -6.67 1.10
CA GLU A 60 11.49 -5.36 0.46
C GLU A 60 10.18 -4.68 0.91
N LYS A 61 9.25 -5.41 1.55
CA LYS A 61 8.01 -4.84 2.09
C LYS A 61 8.17 -4.21 3.48
N GLY A 62 9.26 -4.48 4.20
CA GLY A 62 9.61 -3.82 5.46
C GLY A 62 8.61 -4.06 6.60
N PHE A 63 7.88 -5.17 6.61
CA PHE A 63 6.89 -5.44 7.66
C PHE A 63 7.51 -5.64 9.03
N ASP A 64 8.73 -6.17 9.11
CA ASP A 64 9.48 -6.29 10.35
C ASP A 64 9.79 -4.91 10.96
N LEU A 65 10.10 -3.91 10.12
CA LEU A 65 10.30 -2.53 10.54
C LEU A 65 9.00 -1.93 11.07
N LEU A 66 7.86 -2.20 10.42
CA LEU A 66 6.55 -1.75 10.89
C LEU A 66 6.19 -2.37 12.23
N ILE A 67 6.40 -3.68 12.43
CA ILE A 67 6.13 -4.35 13.70
C ILE A 67 6.97 -3.72 14.81
N LYS A 68 8.28 -3.53 14.59
CA LYS A 68 9.21 -2.93 15.57
C LYS A 68 8.82 -1.48 15.92
N ALA A 69 8.36 -0.68 14.94
CA ALA A 69 7.92 0.69 15.20
C ALA A 69 6.59 0.70 15.97
N PHE A 70 5.63 -0.12 15.56
CA PHE A 70 4.32 -0.21 16.21
C PHE A 70 4.43 -0.70 17.67
N ALA A 71 5.31 -1.65 17.95
CA ALA A 71 5.56 -2.18 19.31
C ALA A 71 6.08 -1.13 20.31
N ARG A 72 6.62 0.00 19.83
CA ARG A 72 7.11 1.10 20.68
C ARG A 72 6.02 2.11 21.05
N ILE A 73 4.86 2.03 20.42
CA ILE A 73 3.73 2.93 20.68
C ILE A 73 2.99 2.43 21.92
N SER A 74 3.18 3.11 23.04
CA SER A 74 2.82 2.64 24.39
C SER A 74 1.32 2.58 24.70
N ASP A 75 0.45 3.21 23.91
CA ASP A 75 -0.98 3.35 24.23
C ASP A 75 -1.86 3.33 23.00
N SER A 76 -1.56 2.46 22.06
CA SER A 76 -2.45 2.31 20.93
C SER A 76 -3.62 1.38 21.32
N ASN A 77 -4.78 1.95 21.55
CA ASN A 77 -6.04 1.19 21.57
C ASN A 77 -6.34 0.61 20.16
N CYS A 78 -5.28 0.43 19.36
CA CYS A 78 -5.26 -0.09 18.02
C CYS A 78 -4.45 -1.38 17.96
N LYS A 79 -4.84 -2.30 17.08
CA LYS A 79 -4.04 -3.48 16.71
C LYS A 79 -3.30 -3.24 15.40
N LEU A 80 -2.19 -3.94 15.20
CA LEU A 80 -1.56 -4.02 13.89
C LEU A 80 -2.05 -5.28 13.18
N VAL A 81 -2.44 -5.13 11.92
CA VAL A 81 -2.90 -6.22 11.05
C VAL A 81 -2.05 -6.22 9.78
N ILE A 82 -1.48 -7.36 9.46
CA ILE A 82 -0.76 -7.56 8.20
C ILE A 82 -1.48 -8.64 7.40
N ALA A 83 -2.07 -8.25 6.28
CA ALA A 83 -2.77 -9.15 5.38
C ALA A 83 -1.86 -9.60 4.24
N GLY A 84 -1.61 -10.88 4.18
CA GLY A 84 -0.71 -11.50 3.22
C GLY A 84 0.04 -12.68 3.80
N ASP A 85 0.91 -13.26 2.99
CA ASP A 85 1.80 -14.36 3.39
C ASP A 85 3.01 -14.41 2.44
N ALA A 86 3.92 -15.34 2.63
CA ALA A 86 4.97 -15.68 1.70
C ALA A 86 4.42 -16.62 0.60
N ASP A 87 4.86 -16.43 -0.65
CA ASP A 87 4.57 -17.39 -1.72
C ASP A 87 5.26 -18.76 -1.44
N HIS A 88 6.48 -18.69 -0.86
CA HIS A 88 7.24 -19.80 -0.32
C HIS A 88 7.88 -19.35 0.98
N GLU A 89 7.86 -20.20 2.00
CA GLU A 89 8.52 -19.89 3.27
C GLU A 89 10.04 -19.79 3.08
N ASP A 90 10.61 -18.70 3.58
CA ASP A 90 12.03 -18.42 3.64
C ASP A 90 12.42 -17.93 5.04
N HIS A 91 13.69 -17.63 5.23
CA HIS A 91 14.20 -17.17 6.52
C HIS A 91 13.52 -15.87 6.98
N TYR A 92 13.24 -14.94 6.06
CA TYR A 92 12.58 -13.68 6.39
C TYR A 92 11.14 -13.92 6.85
N SER A 93 10.34 -14.65 6.06
CA SER A 93 8.93 -14.89 6.37
C SER A 93 8.72 -15.64 7.68
N VAL A 94 9.58 -16.64 7.97
CA VAL A 94 9.57 -17.36 9.26
C VAL A 94 9.91 -16.42 10.42
N SER A 95 10.93 -15.57 10.25
CA SER A 95 11.33 -14.59 11.28
C SER A 95 10.25 -13.54 11.49
N LEU A 96 9.59 -13.08 10.41
CA LEU A 96 8.48 -12.12 10.47
C LEU A 96 7.28 -12.69 11.23
N LYS A 97 6.89 -13.95 10.94
CA LYS A 97 5.78 -14.62 11.65
C LYS A 97 6.06 -14.72 13.16
N ARG A 98 7.29 -15.10 13.53
CA ARG A 98 7.69 -15.13 14.95
C ARG A 98 7.65 -13.75 15.59
N LEU A 99 8.17 -12.71 14.92
CA LEU A 99 8.14 -11.34 15.42
C LEU A 99 6.69 -10.83 15.57
N ALA A 100 5.81 -11.18 14.65
CA ALA A 100 4.40 -10.85 14.72
C ALA A 100 3.70 -11.51 15.92
N GLU A 101 4.01 -12.76 16.21
CA GLU A 101 3.50 -13.48 17.39
C GLU A 101 4.00 -12.82 18.69
N GLU A 102 5.29 -12.52 18.79
CA GLU A 102 5.92 -11.85 19.93
C GLU A 102 5.27 -10.51 20.27
N HIS A 103 4.85 -9.75 19.25
CA HIS A 103 4.22 -8.44 19.41
C HIS A 103 2.70 -8.43 19.20
N HIS A 104 2.05 -9.60 19.23
CA HIS A 104 0.60 -9.74 19.10
C HIS A 104 -0.01 -9.10 17.84
N VAL A 105 0.74 -9.12 16.73
CA VAL A 105 0.29 -8.64 15.42
C VAL A 105 -0.63 -9.68 14.79
N VAL A 106 -1.76 -9.23 14.24
CA VAL A 106 -2.71 -10.12 13.56
C VAL A 106 -2.23 -10.38 12.13
N LEU A 107 -1.84 -11.61 11.84
CA LEU A 107 -1.55 -12.07 10.50
C LEU A 107 -2.78 -12.79 9.93
N THR A 108 -3.27 -12.35 8.77
CA THR A 108 -4.50 -12.93 8.20
C THR A 108 -4.24 -14.06 7.19
N GLY A 109 -2.99 -14.24 6.77
CA GLY A 109 -2.69 -15.01 5.57
C GLY A 109 -3.17 -14.30 4.30
N PHE A 110 -3.16 -15.00 3.18
CA PHE A 110 -3.70 -14.47 1.92
C PHE A 110 -5.21 -14.29 1.99
N VAL A 111 -5.68 -13.06 1.85
CA VAL A 111 -7.11 -12.71 1.79
C VAL A 111 -7.42 -11.95 0.51
N ARG A 112 -8.64 -12.16 -0.03
CA ARG A 112 -9.12 -11.55 -1.27
C ARG A 112 -10.62 -11.26 -1.19
N GLY A 113 -11.14 -10.50 -2.13
CA GLY A 113 -12.57 -10.25 -2.30
C GLY A 113 -13.19 -9.63 -1.04
N ALA A 114 -14.34 -10.15 -0.58
CA ALA A 114 -15.12 -9.57 0.51
C ALA A 114 -14.31 -9.38 1.81
N LYS A 115 -13.44 -10.35 2.18
CA LYS A 115 -12.61 -10.26 3.38
C LYS A 115 -11.60 -9.11 3.31
N LEU A 116 -10.96 -8.92 2.14
CA LEU A 116 -10.01 -7.83 1.93
C LEU A 116 -10.75 -6.48 1.89
N ASN A 117 -11.91 -6.43 1.24
CA ASN A 117 -12.76 -5.23 1.22
C ASN A 117 -13.17 -4.81 2.65
N GLU A 118 -13.48 -5.79 3.51
CA GLU A 118 -13.83 -5.55 4.90
C GLU A 118 -12.66 -4.99 5.70
N LEU A 119 -11.44 -5.53 5.51
CA LEU A 119 -10.22 -5.00 6.12
C LEU A 119 -9.97 -3.54 5.70
N PHE A 120 -10.06 -3.21 4.40
CA PHE A 120 -9.90 -1.82 3.97
C PHE A 120 -11.02 -0.91 4.48
N SER A 121 -12.28 -1.38 4.48
CA SER A 121 -13.44 -0.55 4.85
C SER A 121 -13.40 -0.10 6.31
N HIS A 122 -12.82 -0.91 7.18
CA HIS A 122 -12.85 -0.69 8.62
C HIS A 122 -11.50 -0.35 9.24
N ALA A 123 -10.42 -0.23 8.46
CA ALA A 123 -9.13 0.19 8.97
C ALA A 123 -9.16 1.65 9.47
N ARG A 124 -8.29 1.97 10.42
CA ARG A 124 -8.03 3.35 10.87
C ARG A 124 -6.97 4.03 10.00
N LEU A 125 -5.94 3.30 9.65
CA LEU A 125 -4.78 3.78 8.92
C LEU A 125 -4.25 2.65 8.05
N PHE A 126 -3.82 2.97 6.84
CA PHE A 126 -3.06 2.05 6.01
C PHE A 126 -1.58 2.42 6.02
N VAL A 127 -0.70 1.43 6.17
CA VAL A 127 0.76 1.65 6.18
C VAL A 127 1.43 0.82 5.11
N LEU A 128 2.31 1.46 4.33
CA LEU A 128 3.15 0.80 3.31
C LEU A 128 4.62 1.08 3.61
N PRO A 129 5.32 0.21 4.36
CA PRO A 129 6.69 0.44 4.79
C PRO A 129 7.74 -0.03 3.81
N SER A 130 7.40 -0.21 2.54
CA SER A 130 8.24 -0.83 1.52
C SER A 130 9.53 -0.06 1.26
N PHE A 131 10.62 -0.79 1.04
CA PHE A 131 11.89 -0.24 0.55
C PHE A 131 11.89 -0.04 -0.98
N HIS A 132 11.12 -0.87 -1.69
CA HIS A 132 11.03 -0.83 -3.15
C HIS A 132 9.62 -1.12 -3.63
N GLU A 133 9.16 -0.35 -4.60
CA GLU A 133 7.90 -0.54 -5.34
C GLU A 133 8.10 -0.12 -6.81
N GLY A 134 7.32 -0.72 -7.70
CA GLY A 134 7.17 -0.23 -9.06
C GLY A 134 6.03 0.79 -9.15
N LEU A 135 4.81 0.30 -9.04
CA LEU A 135 3.59 1.06 -8.78
C LEU A 135 2.85 0.32 -7.66
N PRO A 136 2.68 0.91 -6.47
CA PRO A 136 2.08 0.24 -5.33
C PRO A 136 0.55 0.17 -5.47
N ILE A 137 0.03 -0.86 -6.15
CA ILE A 137 -1.42 -1.01 -6.38
C ILE A 137 -2.19 -1.03 -5.07
N VAL A 138 -1.65 -1.69 -4.04
CA VAL A 138 -2.28 -1.75 -2.71
C VAL A 138 -2.41 -0.38 -2.04
N LEU A 139 -1.51 0.56 -2.34
CA LEU A 139 -1.65 1.95 -1.90
C LEU A 139 -2.82 2.61 -2.62
N LEU A 140 -2.93 2.44 -3.94
CA LEU A 140 -4.08 2.95 -4.70
C LEU A 140 -5.40 2.37 -4.21
N GLU A 141 -5.42 1.09 -3.83
CA GLU A 141 -6.58 0.45 -3.19
C GLU A 141 -6.92 1.17 -1.88
N ALA A 142 -5.96 1.35 -0.96
CA ALA A 142 -6.19 2.05 0.30
C ALA A 142 -6.74 3.48 0.11
N LEU A 143 -6.17 4.23 -0.85
CA LEU A 143 -6.63 5.57 -1.21
C LEU A 143 -8.06 5.56 -1.78
N SER A 144 -8.44 4.52 -2.55
CA SER A 144 -9.79 4.38 -3.08
C SER A 144 -10.84 4.19 -1.96
N TYR A 145 -10.46 3.55 -0.84
CA TYR A 145 -11.27 3.46 0.38
C TYR A 145 -11.20 4.72 1.26
N ARG A 146 -10.55 5.80 0.81
CA ARG A 146 -10.38 7.07 1.53
C ARG A 146 -9.67 6.93 2.87
N LEU A 147 -8.85 5.90 3.01
CA LEU A 147 -8.07 5.70 4.21
C LEU A 147 -6.98 6.76 4.35
N PRO A 148 -6.74 7.28 5.56
CA PRO A 148 -5.47 7.90 5.87
C PRO A 148 -4.34 6.90 5.60
N VAL A 149 -3.22 7.38 5.06
CA VAL A 149 -2.07 6.54 4.74
C VAL A 149 -0.80 7.04 5.40
N LEU A 150 0.14 6.12 5.61
CA LEU A 150 1.51 6.43 6.00
C LEU A 150 2.44 5.52 5.18
N VAL A 151 3.29 6.10 4.36
CA VAL A 151 4.10 5.36 3.40
C VAL A 151 5.57 5.77 3.49
N SER A 152 6.48 4.87 3.14
CA SER A 152 7.89 5.20 2.99
C SER A 152 8.10 6.24 1.87
N ASP A 153 9.10 7.11 2.00
CA ASP A 153 9.37 8.24 1.11
C ASP A 153 10.08 7.85 -0.21
N ILE A 154 9.94 6.60 -0.64
CA ILE A 154 10.48 6.11 -1.91
C ILE A 154 9.79 6.77 -3.12
N PRO A 155 10.48 6.91 -4.27
CA PRO A 155 9.92 7.57 -5.45
C PRO A 155 8.57 7.00 -5.91
N ALA A 156 8.38 5.67 -5.84
CA ALA A 156 7.15 5.01 -6.27
C ALA A 156 5.92 5.37 -5.41
N ASN A 157 6.12 5.76 -4.16
CA ASN A 157 5.04 6.15 -3.24
C ASN A 157 4.68 7.65 -3.36
N ARG A 158 5.49 8.46 -4.07
CA ARG A 158 5.26 9.89 -4.22
C ARG A 158 4.15 10.18 -5.23
N LEU A 159 2.94 9.75 -4.92
CA LEU A 159 1.75 10.04 -5.71
C LEU A 159 1.34 11.51 -5.50
N ALA A 160 0.87 12.16 -6.56
CA ALA A 160 0.53 13.59 -6.54
C ALA A 160 -0.59 13.95 -5.54
N CYS A 161 -1.38 12.99 -5.12
CA CYS A 161 -2.47 13.17 -4.15
C CYS A 161 -2.03 13.03 -2.68
N LEU A 162 -0.74 12.78 -2.39
CA LEU A 162 -0.20 12.66 -1.04
C LEU A 162 0.57 13.91 -0.65
N ASP A 163 0.54 14.25 0.63
CA ASP A 163 1.26 15.38 1.19
C ASP A 163 2.43 14.92 2.09
N ALA A 164 3.22 15.87 2.60
CA ALA A 164 4.41 15.59 3.40
C ALA A 164 4.11 14.82 4.70
N PHE A 165 2.90 14.90 5.23
CA PHE A 165 2.50 14.19 6.46
C PHE A 165 2.17 12.71 6.22
N ASP A 166 2.05 12.29 4.97
CA ASP A 166 1.79 10.91 4.60
C ASP A 166 3.09 10.10 4.47
N PHE A 167 4.25 10.72 4.64
CA PHE A 167 5.54 10.07 4.45
C PHE A 167 6.34 9.94 5.75
N PHE A 168 7.10 8.85 5.84
CA PHE A 168 8.18 8.67 6.80
C PHE A 168 9.48 8.31 6.07
N VAL A 169 10.63 8.52 6.73
CA VAL A 169 11.95 8.24 6.15
C VAL A 169 12.13 6.73 6.01
N THR A 170 12.34 6.27 4.79
CA THR A 170 12.50 4.84 4.45
C THR A 170 13.57 4.18 5.30
N GLY A 171 13.25 3.03 5.90
CA GLY A 171 14.17 2.26 6.73
C GLY A 171 14.39 2.84 8.14
N ASN A 172 13.80 3.99 8.47
CA ASN A 172 14.00 4.63 9.78
C ASN A 172 12.84 4.32 10.73
N ILE A 173 13.08 3.43 11.71
CA ILE A 173 12.08 3.01 12.70
C ILE A 173 11.58 4.21 13.53
N GLY A 174 12.47 5.11 13.96
CA GLY A 174 12.07 6.28 14.76
C GLY A 174 11.17 7.25 14.00
N SER A 175 11.46 7.50 12.71
CA SER A 175 10.60 8.29 11.85
C SER A 175 9.23 7.63 11.65
N LEU A 176 9.18 6.30 11.45
CA LEU A 176 7.91 5.57 11.34
C LEU A 176 7.12 5.60 12.64
N GLU A 177 7.76 5.38 13.78
CA GLU A 177 7.17 5.45 15.14
C GLU A 177 6.53 6.82 15.39
N GLU A 178 7.28 7.91 15.19
CA GLU A 178 6.80 9.28 15.38
C GLU A 178 5.56 9.57 14.52
N ARG A 179 5.64 9.24 13.23
CA ARG A 179 4.53 9.49 12.29
C ARG A 179 3.30 8.61 12.59
N LEU A 180 3.51 7.36 12.99
CA LEU A 180 2.42 6.47 13.43
C LEU A 180 1.72 7.04 14.65
N SER A 181 2.47 7.45 15.69
CA SER A 181 1.91 8.06 16.91
C SER A 181 1.04 9.27 16.56
N CYS A 182 1.58 10.22 15.78
CA CYS A 182 0.83 11.41 15.35
C CYS A 182 -0.47 11.06 14.63
N LYS A 183 -0.45 10.06 13.72
CA LYS A 183 -1.65 9.65 12.98
C LYS A 183 -2.66 8.86 13.83
N LEU A 184 -2.21 8.21 14.90
CA LEU A 184 -3.08 7.45 15.79
C LEU A 184 -3.65 8.29 16.93
N GLU A 185 -3.02 9.39 17.35
CA GLU A 185 -3.51 10.32 18.37
C GLU A 185 -4.65 11.19 17.86
N GLY A 186 -4.62 11.59 16.58
CA GLY A 186 -5.63 12.45 15.95
C GLY A 186 -6.98 11.75 15.76
N GLU A 187 -8.02 12.54 15.51
CA GLU A 187 -9.28 12.03 15.00
C GLU A 187 -9.08 11.45 13.60
N MET A 188 -9.84 10.39 13.29
CA MET A 188 -9.80 9.81 11.95
C MET A 188 -10.64 10.66 11.01
N GLU A 189 -10.00 11.33 10.08
CA GLU A 189 -10.65 12.04 9.00
C GLU A 189 -10.65 11.19 7.72
N GLU A 190 -11.82 11.05 7.08
CA GLU A 190 -11.88 10.53 5.72
C GLU A 190 -11.19 11.52 4.79
N ARG A 191 -10.29 10.99 3.94
CA ARG A 191 -9.56 11.81 2.98
C ARG A 191 -10.05 11.56 1.56
N HIS A 192 -10.13 12.61 0.78
CA HIS A 192 -10.44 12.53 -0.64
C HIS A 192 -9.14 12.62 -1.45
N TYR A 193 -8.91 11.63 -2.30
CA TYR A 193 -7.75 11.56 -3.17
C TYR A 193 -8.16 11.61 -4.63
N ASP A 194 -7.46 12.40 -5.44
CA ASP A 194 -7.67 12.38 -6.90
C ASP A 194 -6.98 11.14 -7.49
N LEU A 195 -7.79 10.15 -7.83
CA LEU A 195 -7.37 8.91 -8.48
C LEU A 195 -7.73 8.87 -9.97
N SER A 196 -8.08 10.00 -10.57
CA SER A 196 -8.43 10.09 -12.00
C SER A 196 -7.33 9.52 -12.93
N PRO A 197 -6.01 9.69 -12.65
CA PRO A 197 -4.96 9.10 -13.48
C PRO A 197 -4.93 7.56 -13.44
N TYR A 198 -5.55 6.95 -12.42
CA TYR A 198 -5.59 5.50 -12.19
C TYR A 198 -6.95 4.88 -12.50
N ASN A 199 -7.82 5.59 -13.23
CA ASN A 199 -9.11 5.10 -13.68
C ASN A 199 -8.95 4.16 -14.90
N TRP A 200 -9.56 2.97 -14.86
CA TRP A 200 -9.42 1.98 -15.92
C TRP A 200 -9.95 2.44 -17.29
N ASP A 201 -11.03 3.24 -17.34
CA ASP A 201 -11.56 3.76 -18.61
C ASP A 201 -10.58 4.74 -19.26
N TYR A 202 -9.96 5.61 -18.42
CA TYR A 202 -8.94 6.53 -18.88
C TYR A 202 -7.69 5.78 -19.37
N ILE A 203 -7.22 4.79 -18.62
CA ILE A 203 -6.07 3.95 -18.97
C ILE A 203 -6.33 3.19 -20.28
N ALA A 204 -7.52 2.60 -20.44
CA ALA A 204 -7.89 1.89 -21.66
C ALA A 204 -7.82 2.82 -22.89
N SER A 205 -8.29 4.06 -22.75
CA SER A 205 -8.21 5.06 -23.83
C SER A 205 -6.78 5.43 -24.22
N GLN A 206 -5.87 5.52 -23.23
CA GLN A 206 -4.45 5.77 -23.47
C GLN A 206 -3.79 4.58 -24.20
N VAL A 207 -4.08 3.36 -23.76
CA VAL A 207 -3.58 2.14 -24.40
C VAL A 207 -4.07 2.03 -25.85
N ASP A 208 -5.37 2.30 -26.13
CA ASP A 208 -5.91 2.32 -27.49
C ASP A 208 -5.18 3.35 -28.35
N SER A 209 -4.90 4.53 -27.81
CA SER A 209 -4.16 5.58 -28.52
C SER A 209 -2.74 5.11 -28.94
N VAL A 210 -2.03 4.40 -28.08
CA VAL A 210 -0.70 3.85 -28.41
C VAL A 210 -0.81 2.75 -29.45
N TYR A 211 -1.82 1.88 -29.40
CA TYR A 211 -2.03 0.87 -30.42
C TYR A 211 -2.37 1.47 -31.79
N ARG A 212 -3.12 2.55 -31.84
CA ARG A 212 -3.40 3.28 -33.12
C ARG A 212 -2.13 3.89 -33.71
N LEU A 213 -1.22 4.42 -32.88
CA LEU A 213 0.07 4.92 -33.33
C LEU A 213 0.93 3.80 -33.96
N ALA A 214 0.94 2.62 -33.30
CA ALA A 214 1.71 1.47 -33.77
C ALA A 214 1.16 0.84 -35.07
N LYS A 215 -0.14 1.02 -35.35
CA LYS A 215 -0.79 0.50 -36.58
C LYS A 215 -0.66 1.42 -37.82
N LYS A 216 -0.19 2.66 -37.67
CA LYS A 216 0.03 3.51 -38.84
C LYS A 216 1.18 2.91 -39.66
N PRO A 217 0.97 2.62 -40.96
CA PRO A 217 2.06 2.18 -41.83
C PRO A 217 3.12 3.27 -41.88
N ARG A 218 4.38 2.85 -41.83
CA ARG A 218 5.55 3.73 -42.05
C ARG A 218 5.58 4.25 -43.47
#